data_926a29059d81db60aa3db043e7a88c02
#
_entry.id   926a29059d81db60aa3db043e7a88c02
#
_cell.length_a   1.000
_cell.length_b   1.000
_cell.length_c   1.000
_cell.angle_alpha   90.00
_cell.angle_beta   90.00
_cell.angle_gamma   90.00
#
_symmetry.space_group_name_H-M   'P 1'
#
loop_
_entity.id
_entity.type
_entity.pdbx_description
1 polymer ?
#
loop_
_entity_poly.entity_id
_entity_poly.type
_entity_poly.pdbx_seq_one_letter_code
_entity_poly.pdbx_strand_id
1 'polypeptide(L)'
;MKLKALVYQQKEWNPLQLSTAFPVFPVENITEEALAVWKLHAEEVLLITPTDAGIQAAVRAHMAVAAYADPAFPEQSYAGAWMVIEGFEEVDDEFLERIFQRCHGQPWEIARTKRCVIRELSLEDLPALEKLYQKEGVTWRLDADGERIPGFIEPLFAKEKEKKYQQAYITNMY
;
A
#
# COMPACT_ATOMS: atom_id res chain seq x y z
N MET A 1 -6.20 -5.62 -11.92
CA MET A 1 -6.09 -6.71 -10.93
C MET A 1 -7.19 -6.51 -9.89
N LYS A 2 -7.71 -7.54 -9.28
CA LYS A 2 -8.81 -7.45 -8.29
C LYS A 2 -8.53 -8.40 -7.15
N LEU A 3 -8.73 -7.94 -5.91
CA LEU A 3 -8.64 -8.77 -4.71
C LEU A 3 -9.70 -9.87 -4.76
N LYS A 4 -9.27 -11.11 -4.55
CA LYS A 4 -10.17 -12.28 -4.50
C LYS A 4 -10.33 -12.87 -3.12
N ALA A 5 -9.29 -12.78 -2.29
CA ALA A 5 -9.30 -13.37 -0.96
C ALA A 5 -8.27 -12.69 -0.04
N LEU A 6 -8.50 -12.85 1.25
CA LEU A 6 -7.54 -12.55 2.30
C LEU A 6 -6.87 -13.84 2.76
N VAL A 7 -5.60 -13.75 3.11
CA VAL A 7 -4.86 -14.87 3.69
C VAL A 7 -4.16 -14.44 4.98
N TYR A 8 -3.95 -15.39 5.90
CA TYR A 8 -3.25 -15.17 7.15
C TYR A 8 -2.45 -16.41 7.56
N GLN A 9 -1.38 -16.22 8.31
CA GLN A 9 -0.60 -17.33 8.85
C GLN A 9 -1.23 -17.84 10.15
N GLN A 10 -1.80 -19.03 10.11
CA GLN A 10 -2.61 -19.61 11.20
C GLN A 10 -1.86 -19.71 12.54
N LYS A 11 -0.53 -19.87 12.52
CA LYS A 11 0.30 -19.96 13.71
C LYS A 11 0.58 -18.62 14.37
N GLU A 12 0.43 -17.53 13.63
CA GLU A 12 0.78 -16.20 14.09
C GLU A 12 -0.45 -15.43 14.56
N TRP A 13 -1.59 -15.57 13.88
CA TRP A 13 -2.74 -14.73 14.14
C TRP A 13 -4.05 -15.37 13.65
N ASN A 14 -5.18 -14.97 14.26
CA ASN A 14 -6.51 -15.40 13.86
C ASN A 14 -7.40 -14.17 13.58
N PRO A 15 -7.88 -13.96 12.35
CA PRO A 15 -8.63 -12.76 11.94
C PRO A 15 -10.11 -12.77 12.38
N LEU A 16 -10.46 -13.41 13.49
CA LEU A 16 -11.86 -13.51 13.96
C LEU A 16 -12.55 -12.14 14.18
N GLN A 17 -11.77 -11.07 14.26
CA GLN A 17 -12.30 -9.72 14.45
C GLN A 17 -12.57 -8.99 13.12
N LEU A 18 -12.11 -9.53 11.99
CA LEU A 18 -12.28 -8.90 10.68
C LEU A 18 -13.65 -9.24 10.10
N SER A 19 -14.48 -8.22 9.91
CA SER A 19 -15.77 -8.34 9.23
C SER A 19 -15.58 -8.01 7.75
N THR A 20 -15.64 -9.03 6.87
CA THR A 20 -15.40 -8.85 5.44
C THR A 20 -16.25 -9.80 4.61
N ALA A 21 -16.63 -9.39 3.39
CA ALA A 21 -17.26 -10.27 2.40
C ALA A 21 -16.23 -11.10 1.61
N PHE A 22 -14.93 -10.76 1.69
CA PHE A 22 -13.90 -11.57 1.06
C PHE A 22 -13.74 -12.91 1.79
N PRO A 23 -13.52 -14.02 1.07
CA PRO A 23 -13.13 -15.27 1.70
C PRO A 23 -11.77 -15.12 2.38
N VAL A 24 -11.63 -15.70 3.58
CA VAL A 24 -10.43 -15.63 4.41
C VAL A 24 -9.87 -17.03 4.59
N PHE A 25 -8.61 -17.24 4.21
CA PHE A 25 -7.99 -18.55 4.24
C PHE A 25 -6.73 -18.59 5.11
N PRO A 26 -6.59 -19.62 5.96
CA PRO A 26 -5.35 -19.87 6.68
C PRO A 26 -4.29 -20.46 5.74
N VAL A 27 -3.05 -20.04 5.89
CA VAL A 27 -1.89 -20.64 5.24
C VAL A 27 -0.83 -20.98 6.27
N GLU A 28 -0.12 -22.08 6.07
CA GLU A 28 1.02 -22.42 6.93
C GLU A 28 2.28 -21.70 6.49
N ASN A 29 2.46 -21.59 5.19
CA ASN A 29 3.58 -20.91 4.56
C ASN A 29 3.08 -20.01 3.43
N ILE A 30 3.78 -18.91 3.18
CA ILE A 30 3.44 -17.96 2.12
C ILE A 30 4.14 -18.42 0.84
N THR A 31 3.52 -19.37 0.14
CA THR A 31 4.02 -19.93 -1.13
C THR A 31 2.88 -20.12 -2.12
N GLU A 32 3.20 -20.18 -3.40
CA GLU A 32 2.22 -20.45 -4.46
C GLU A 32 1.54 -21.82 -4.27
N GLU A 33 2.26 -22.82 -3.80
CA GLU A 33 1.71 -24.16 -3.56
C GLU A 33 0.65 -24.13 -2.44
N ALA A 34 0.86 -23.33 -1.39
CA ALA A 34 -0.12 -23.18 -0.31
C ALA A 34 -1.38 -22.47 -0.81
N LEU A 35 -1.25 -21.47 -1.70
CA LEU A 35 -2.37 -20.77 -2.30
C LEU A 35 -3.11 -21.64 -3.32
N ALA A 36 -2.40 -22.49 -4.04
CA ALA A 36 -2.99 -23.39 -5.04
C ALA A 36 -4.04 -24.34 -4.45
N VAL A 37 -3.95 -24.68 -3.17
CA VAL A 37 -4.97 -25.47 -2.43
C VAL A 37 -6.34 -24.78 -2.53
N TRP A 38 -6.35 -23.46 -2.51
CA TRP A 38 -7.55 -22.63 -2.60
C TRP A 38 -7.82 -22.11 -4.02
N LYS A 39 -7.04 -22.57 -5.01
CA LYS A 39 -7.09 -22.09 -6.41
C LYS A 39 -6.85 -20.58 -6.53
N LEU A 40 -5.94 -20.05 -5.72
CA LEU A 40 -5.54 -18.65 -5.67
C LEU A 40 -4.10 -18.50 -6.13
N HIS A 41 -3.77 -17.31 -6.65
CA HIS A 41 -2.43 -16.89 -6.99
C HIS A 41 -1.99 -15.72 -6.10
N ALA A 42 -0.69 -15.54 -5.91
CA ALA A 42 -0.14 -14.48 -5.06
C ALA A 42 -0.64 -13.08 -5.44
N GLU A 43 -0.82 -12.84 -6.74
CA GLU A 43 -1.31 -11.57 -7.29
C GLU A 43 -2.80 -11.28 -7.04
N GLU A 44 -3.54 -12.21 -6.44
CA GLU A 44 -4.99 -12.13 -6.26
C GLU A 44 -5.40 -12.04 -4.79
N VAL A 45 -4.42 -12.08 -3.89
CA VAL A 45 -4.65 -12.16 -2.45
C VAL A 45 -3.95 -11.03 -1.70
N LEU A 46 -4.51 -10.68 -0.54
CA LEU A 46 -3.91 -9.79 0.43
C LEU A 46 -3.58 -10.60 1.69
N LEU A 47 -2.30 -10.63 2.05
CA LEU A 47 -1.87 -11.16 3.34
C LEU A 47 -2.06 -10.09 4.41
N ILE A 48 -2.60 -10.51 5.56
CA ILE A 48 -2.57 -9.74 6.79
C ILE A 48 -1.71 -10.49 7.80
N THR A 49 -0.66 -9.86 8.32
CA THR A 49 0.30 -10.49 9.23
C THR A 49 0.80 -9.51 10.29
N PRO A 50 1.00 -9.97 11.56
CA PRO A 50 1.55 -9.14 12.61
C PRO A 50 3.09 -9.16 12.66
N THR A 51 3.77 -9.90 11.77
CA THR A 51 5.21 -10.12 11.88
C THR A 51 6.00 -9.62 10.68
N ASP A 52 7.20 -9.08 10.94
CA ASP A 52 8.15 -8.71 9.88
C ASP A 52 8.52 -9.92 9.01
N ALA A 53 8.59 -11.11 9.59
CA ALA A 53 8.86 -12.33 8.85
C ALA A 53 7.78 -12.62 7.80
N GLY A 54 6.51 -12.49 8.18
CA GLY A 54 5.36 -12.63 7.28
C GLY A 54 5.37 -11.58 6.17
N ILE A 55 5.65 -10.32 6.51
CA ILE A 55 5.78 -9.22 5.54
C ILE A 55 6.86 -9.53 4.51
N GLN A 56 8.05 -9.92 4.96
CA GLN A 56 9.16 -10.24 4.08
C GLN A 56 8.89 -11.48 3.20
N ALA A 57 8.15 -12.45 3.72
CA ALA A 57 7.73 -13.61 2.93
C ALA A 57 6.74 -13.21 1.82
N ALA A 58 5.75 -12.36 2.12
CA ALA A 58 4.81 -11.83 1.13
C ALA A 58 5.51 -11.01 0.03
N VAL A 59 6.44 -10.13 0.43
CA VAL A 59 7.21 -9.32 -0.52
C VAL A 59 8.02 -10.22 -1.48
N ARG A 60 8.65 -11.29 -0.97
CA ARG A 60 9.36 -12.26 -1.82
C ARG A 60 8.45 -13.04 -2.75
N ALA A 61 7.22 -13.31 -2.32
CA ALA A 61 6.20 -13.99 -3.11
C ALA A 61 5.42 -13.06 -4.06
N HIS A 62 5.77 -11.76 -4.12
CA HIS A 62 5.04 -10.73 -4.87
C HIS A 62 3.55 -10.62 -4.49
N MET A 63 3.24 -10.93 -3.24
CA MET A 63 1.91 -10.88 -2.68
C MET A 63 1.65 -9.50 -2.05
N ALA A 64 0.44 -8.99 -2.19
CA ALA A 64 0.01 -7.81 -1.45
C ALA A 64 0.00 -8.11 0.06
N VAL A 65 0.49 -7.16 0.88
CA VAL A 65 0.58 -7.34 2.32
C VAL A 65 0.19 -6.08 3.09
N ALA A 66 -0.62 -6.27 4.12
CA ALA A 66 -0.87 -5.32 5.19
C ALA A 66 -0.29 -5.86 6.51
N ALA A 67 0.33 -4.99 7.28
CA ALA A 67 0.72 -5.32 8.63
C ALA A 67 -0.46 -5.14 9.60
N TYR A 68 -0.51 -5.96 10.63
CA TYR A 68 -1.40 -5.77 11.78
C TYR A 68 -0.54 -5.51 13.02
N ALA A 69 -0.73 -4.37 13.67
CA ALA A 69 -0.01 -4.00 14.89
C ALA A 69 -0.60 -4.75 16.10
N ASP A 70 -0.33 -6.05 16.20
CA ASP A 70 -0.78 -6.88 17.30
C ASP A 70 0.11 -6.67 18.53
N PRO A 71 -0.45 -6.29 19.70
CA PRO A 71 0.31 -6.15 20.93
C PRO A 71 1.05 -7.42 21.38
N ALA A 72 0.64 -8.60 20.91
CA ALA A 72 1.32 -9.85 21.17
C ALA A 72 2.69 -9.98 20.44
N PHE A 73 2.92 -9.15 19.42
CA PHE A 73 4.14 -9.12 18.61
C PHE A 73 4.80 -7.73 18.69
N PRO A 74 5.33 -7.32 19.86
CA PRO A 74 5.98 -6.02 19.99
C PRO A 74 7.26 -5.96 19.15
N GLU A 75 7.76 -4.75 18.92
CA GLU A 75 9.06 -4.51 18.27
C GLU A 75 9.14 -4.91 16.78
N GLN A 76 8.00 -4.91 16.08
CA GLN A 76 7.98 -5.08 14.63
C GLN A 76 8.27 -3.74 13.94
N SER A 77 9.01 -3.77 12.85
CA SER A 77 9.32 -2.58 12.04
C SER A 77 8.25 -2.33 10.97
N TYR A 78 7.50 -3.36 10.62
CA TYR A 78 6.52 -3.39 9.53
C TYR A 78 7.08 -2.96 8.17
N ALA A 79 8.40 -2.99 8.02
CA ALA A 79 9.07 -2.57 6.80
C ALA A 79 8.70 -3.47 5.61
N GLY A 80 8.17 -2.86 4.56
CA GLY A 80 7.69 -3.56 3.35
C GLY A 80 6.18 -3.72 3.29
N ALA A 81 5.44 -3.48 4.36
CA ALA A 81 3.99 -3.37 4.31
C ALA A 81 3.57 -1.99 3.77
N TRP A 82 2.50 -1.96 3.01
CA TRP A 82 1.92 -0.72 2.49
C TRP A 82 1.02 0.00 3.50
N MET A 83 0.49 -0.74 4.43
CA MET A 83 -0.40 -0.25 5.47
C MET A 83 -0.14 -1.00 6.77
N VAL A 84 -0.24 -0.29 7.88
CA VAL A 84 -0.29 -0.87 9.22
C VAL A 84 -1.70 -0.66 9.76
N ILE A 85 -2.36 -1.74 10.14
CA ILE A 85 -3.70 -1.77 10.71
C ILE A 85 -3.54 -1.92 12.21
N GLU A 86 -4.06 -0.98 13.00
CA GLU A 86 -4.00 -1.01 14.47
C GLU A 86 -5.24 -1.67 15.09
N GLY A 87 -6.34 -1.72 14.35
CA GLY A 87 -7.60 -2.34 14.76
C GLY A 87 -8.49 -2.63 13.54
N PHE A 88 -9.54 -3.43 13.71
CA PHE A 88 -10.41 -3.86 12.61
C PHE A 88 -11.79 -3.18 12.61
N GLU A 89 -12.07 -2.30 13.54
CA GLU A 89 -13.39 -1.70 13.72
C GLU A 89 -13.80 -0.84 12.52
N GLU A 90 -12.84 -0.22 11.86
CA GLU A 90 -13.07 0.67 10.71
C GLU A 90 -12.54 0.06 9.39
N VAL A 91 -12.13 -1.21 9.42
CA VAL A 91 -11.62 -1.91 8.23
C VAL A 91 -12.80 -2.53 7.48
N ASP A 92 -13.13 -1.95 6.34
CA ASP A 92 -14.14 -2.45 5.43
C ASP A 92 -13.52 -3.06 4.15
N ASP A 93 -14.36 -3.68 3.33
CA ASP A 93 -13.93 -4.31 2.09
C ASP A 93 -13.32 -3.31 1.09
N GLU A 94 -13.80 -2.06 1.08
CA GLU A 94 -13.27 -1.02 0.21
C GLU A 94 -11.86 -0.63 0.64
N PHE A 95 -11.61 -0.52 1.94
CA PHE A 95 -10.28 -0.26 2.48
C PHE A 95 -9.28 -1.37 2.17
N LEU A 96 -9.71 -2.64 2.29
CA LEU A 96 -8.88 -3.81 1.94
C LEU A 96 -8.55 -3.85 0.44
N GLU A 97 -9.53 -3.56 -0.42
CA GLU A 97 -9.31 -3.46 -1.86
C GLU A 97 -8.32 -2.33 -2.20
N ARG A 98 -8.37 -1.21 -1.50
CA ARG A 98 -7.43 -0.07 -1.65
C ARG A 98 -6.01 -0.44 -1.29
N ILE A 99 -5.80 -1.15 -0.17
CA ILE A 99 -4.48 -1.65 0.20
C ILE A 99 -3.95 -2.54 -0.91
N PHE A 100 -4.77 -3.48 -1.37
CA PHE A 100 -4.42 -4.39 -2.46
C PHE A 100 -4.03 -3.65 -3.74
N GLN A 101 -4.83 -2.67 -4.17
CA GLN A 101 -4.55 -1.84 -5.35
C GLN A 101 -3.22 -1.10 -5.22
N ARG A 102 -2.94 -0.50 -4.07
CA ARG A 102 -1.68 0.20 -3.81
C ARG A 102 -0.48 -0.74 -3.89
N CYS A 103 -0.59 -1.95 -3.34
CA CYS A 103 0.46 -2.96 -3.44
C CYS A 103 0.80 -3.32 -4.90
N HIS A 104 -0.17 -3.18 -5.80
CA HIS A 104 0.00 -3.43 -7.23
C HIS A 104 0.22 -2.15 -8.05
N GLY A 105 0.57 -1.03 -7.40
CA GLY A 105 0.85 0.24 -8.08
C GLY A 105 -0.38 0.88 -8.73
N GLN A 106 -1.58 0.45 -8.38
CA GLN A 106 -2.82 1.03 -8.88
C GLN A 106 -3.22 2.22 -7.99
N PRO A 107 -3.28 3.44 -8.53
CA PRO A 107 -3.65 4.61 -7.75
C PRO A 107 -5.13 4.56 -7.38
N TRP A 108 -5.42 4.88 -6.14
CA TRP A 108 -6.78 4.94 -5.68
C TRP A 108 -7.53 6.13 -6.31
N GLU A 109 -8.72 5.84 -6.88
CA GLU A 109 -9.65 6.85 -7.34
C GLU A 109 -10.51 7.32 -6.16
N ILE A 110 -10.30 8.59 -5.75
CA ILE A 110 -11.00 9.21 -4.61
C ILE A 110 -12.40 9.67 -5.03
N ALA A 111 -12.50 10.26 -6.23
CA ALA A 111 -13.76 10.75 -6.77
C ALA A 111 -13.71 10.86 -8.28
N ARG A 112 -14.88 10.74 -8.92
CA ARG A 112 -15.06 10.93 -10.35
C ARG A 112 -16.19 11.92 -10.61
N THR A 113 -15.92 12.89 -11.46
CA THR A 113 -16.92 13.81 -11.98
C THR A 113 -17.12 13.58 -13.49
N LYS A 114 -18.04 14.32 -14.11
CA LYS A 114 -18.26 14.23 -15.56
C LYS A 114 -17.02 14.64 -16.39
N ARG A 115 -16.08 15.39 -15.81
CA ARG A 115 -14.95 15.99 -16.54
C ARG A 115 -13.58 15.63 -15.99
N CYS A 116 -13.48 15.15 -14.77
CA CYS A 116 -12.21 14.83 -14.15
C CYS A 116 -12.31 13.62 -13.20
N VAL A 117 -11.17 13.00 -12.96
CA VAL A 117 -10.95 11.97 -11.96
C VAL A 117 -9.98 12.53 -10.93
N ILE A 118 -10.36 12.48 -9.67
CA ILE A 118 -9.49 12.78 -8.53
C ILE A 118 -8.97 11.44 -8.02
N ARG A 119 -7.67 11.24 -8.08
CA ARG A 119 -7.02 9.99 -7.67
C ARG A 119 -5.64 10.27 -7.07
N GLU A 120 -5.11 9.28 -6.40
CA GLU A 120 -3.71 9.28 -5.97
C GLU A 120 -2.77 9.44 -7.18
N LEU A 121 -1.61 10.02 -6.94
CA LEU A 121 -0.55 10.07 -7.93
C LEU A 121 0.12 8.70 -8.06
N SER A 122 0.52 8.36 -9.25
CA SER A 122 1.36 7.21 -9.55
C SER A 122 2.68 7.66 -10.17
N LEU A 123 3.66 6.76 -10.25
CA LEU A 123 4.92 7.05 -10.92
C LEU A 123 4.73 7.37 -12.41
N GLU A 124 3.66 6.88 -13.03
CA GLU A 124 3.30 7.16 -14.42
C GLU A 124 2.91 8.63 -14.65
N ASP A 125 2.53 9.36 -13.58
CA ASP A 125 2.16 10.77 -13.67
C ASP A 125 3.37 11.71 -13.71
N LEU A 126 4.57 11.22 -13.35
CA LEU A 126 5.78 12.03 -13.25
C LEU A 126 6.08 12.84 -14.52
N PRO A 127 6.02 12.29 -15.75
CA PRO A 127 6.30 13.06 -16.96
C PRO A 127 5.28 14.18 -17.21
N ALA A 128 4.02 13.97 -16.79
CA ALA A 128 2.98 14.98 -16.93
C ALA A 128 3.15 16.09 -15.91
N LEU A 129 3.51 15.75 -14.68
CA LEU A 129 3.82 16.69 -13.60
C LEU A 129 5.05 17.54 -13.97
N GLU A 130 6.11 16.94 -14.47
CA GLU A 130 7.31 17.64 -14.92
C GLU A 130 6.96 18.70 -15.96
N LYS A 131 6.21 18.35 -17.01
CA LYS A 131 5.75 19.29 -18.03
C LYS A 131 4.89 20.41 -17.45
N LEU A 132 4.07 20.12 -16.44
CA LEU A 132 3.22 21.11 -15.77
C LEU A 132 4.07 22.12 -15.02
N TYR A 133 5.10 21.66 -14.30
CA TYR A 133 5.99 22.50 -13.48
C TYR A 133 7.02 23.29 -14.29
N GLN A 134 7.27 22.89 -15.54
CA GLN A 134 8.12 23.64 -16.47
C GLN A 134 7.37 24.80 -17.17
N LYS A 135 6.04 24.86 -17.08
CA LYS A 135 5.27 25.94 -17.71
C LYS A 135 5.46 27.26 -16.97
N GLU A 136 5.59 28.35 -17.74
CA GLU A 136 5.56 29.69 -17.19
C GLU A 136 4.25 29.94 -16.42
N GLY A 137 4.36 30.58 -15.27
CA GLY A 137 3.21 30.91 -14.40
C GLY A 137 2.86 29.85 -13.35
N VAL A 138 3.54 28.72 -13.30
CA VAL A 138 3.43 27.81 -12.16
C VAL A 138 4.25 28.38 -11.01
N THR A 139 3.57 28.84 -9.96
CA THR A 139 4.20 29.39 -8.76
C THR A 139 4.77 28.25 -7.92
N TRP A 140 6.06 28.28 -7.69
CA TRP A 140 6.73 27.46 -6.72
C TRP A 140 6.40 27.95 -5.30
N ARG A 141 6.29 27.03 -4.35
CA ARG A 141 6.34 27.41 -2.96
C ARG A 141 7.75 27.93 -2.65
N LEU A 142 7.80 29.15 -2.14
CA LEU A 142 9.02 29.79 -1.67
C LEU A 142 9.04 29.68 -0.14
N ASP A 143 10.22 29.50 0.43
CA ASP A 143 10.43 29.63 1.86
C ASP A 143 10.38 31.12 2.32
N ALA A 144 10.64 31.35 3.61
CA ALA A 144 10.63 32.69 4.18
C ALA A 144 11.72 33.60 3.59
N ASP A 145 12.76 33.03 3.01
CA ASP A 145 13.89 33.75 2.41
C ASP A 145 13.69 33.95 0.88
N GLY A 146 12.59 33.48 0.34
CA GLY A 146 12.24 33.60 -1.08
C GLY A 146 12.99 32.59 -1.96
N GLU A 147 13.65 31.59 -1.38
CA GLU A 147 14.22 30.48 -2.10
C GLU A 147 13.17 29.41 -2.41
N ARG A 148 13.38 28.71 -3.52
CA ARG A 148 12.53 27.57 -3.85
C ARG A 148 12.68 26.52 -2.75
N ILE A 149 11.61 26.26 -2.03
CA ILE A 149 11.56 25.06 -1.21
C ILE A 149 11.79 23.90 -2.19
N PRO A 150 12.82 23.05 -1.99
CA PRO A 150 13.02 21.85 -2.79
C PRO A 150 11.68 21.14 -2.83
N GLY A 151 11.04 21.20 -3.99
CA GLY A 151 9.61 20.93 -4.08
C GLY A 151 9.35 19.53 -3.61
N PHE A 152 8.20 19.33 -3.04
CA PHE A 152 7.57 18.03 -2.78
C PHE A 152 7.75 17.03 -3.96
N ILE A 153 8.04 17.54 -5.16
CA ILE A 153 8.20 16.80 -6.41
C ILE A 153 9.68 16.50 -6.74
N GLU A 154 10.64 17.34 -6.36
CA GLU A 154 12.05 17.01 -6.60
C GLU A 154 12.52 15.73 -5.88
N PRO A 155 12.10 15.45 -4.63
CA PRO A 155 12.29 14.13 -4.04
C PRO A 155 11.56 13.01 -4.79
N LEU A 156 10.42 13.29 -5.46
CA LEU A 156 9.75 12.33 -6.34
C LEU A 156 10.63 11.96 -7.53
N PHE A 157 11.22 12.94 -8.19
CA PHE A 157 12.08 12.73 -9.35
C PHE A 157 13.46 12.15 -8.99
N ALA A 158 14.04 12.57 -7.86
CA ALA A 158 15.33 12.07 -7.41
C ALA A 158 15.30 10.60 -6.95
N LYS A 159 14.12 10.10 -6.58
CA LYS A 159 13.92 8.75 -6.03
C LYS A 159 13.36 7.72 -7.00
N GLU A 160 13.25 8.05 -8.28
CA GLU A 160 12.99 7.04 -9.32
C GLU A 160 13.98 5.86 -9.26
N LYS A 161 15.14 6.06 -8.61
CA LYS A 161 16.18 5.06 -8.37
C LYS A 161 16.05 4.29 -7.04
N GLU A 162 15.20 4.70 -6.12
CA GLU A 162 15.06 4.04 -4.80
C GLU A 162 13.61 3.81 -4.39
N LYS A 163 13.26 2.54 -4.21
CA LYS A 163 11.95 2.05 -3.71
C LYS A 163 11.50 2.61 -2.33
N LYS A 164 12.22 3.56 -1.74
CA LYS A 164 11.92 4.21 -0.45
C LYS A 164 10.74 5.18 -0.50
N TYR A 165 10.22 5.46 -1.67
CA TYR A 165 9.13 6.43 -1.84
C TYR A 165 7.82 6.00 -1.21
N GLN A 166 7.57 4.71 -1.19
CA GLN A 166 6.36 4.11 -0.65
C GLN A 166 6.21 4.35 0.86
N GLN A 167 7.31 4.38 1.59
CA GLN A 167 7.32 4.58 3.04
C GLN A 167 7.12 6.05 3.48
N ALA A 168 7.52 7.01 2.67
CA ALA A 168 7.39 8.44 3.01
C ALA A 168 5.95 8.97 2.85
N TYR A 169 5.10 8.31 2.04
CA TYR A 169 3.71 8.71 1.85
C TYR A 169 2.83 8.33 3.05
N ILE A 170 3.13 7.22 3.68
CA ILE A 170 2.38 6.70 4.84
C ILE A 170 2.63 7.56 6.09
N THR A 171 3.83 8.09 6.25
CA THR A 171 4.23 8.87 7.45
C THR A 171 3.67 10.30 7.47
N ASN A 172 3.13 10.81 6.37
CA ASN A 172 2.60 12.19 6.27
C ASN A 172 1.07 12.28 6.17
N MET A 173 0.35 11.21 6.40
CA MET A 173 -1.12 11.20 6.42
C MET A 173 -1.72 11.14 7.84
N TYR A 174 -0.89 11.29 8.89
CA TYR A 174 -1.34 11.45 10.29
C TYR A 174 -0.92 12.78 10.86
#